data_2d6167e0c1c8be84587142193cd029d7
#
_entry.id   2d6167e0c1c8be84587142193cd029d7
#
_cell.length_a   1.000
_cell.length_b   1.000
_cell.length_c   1.000
_cell.angle_alpha   90.00
_cell.angle_beta   90.00
_cell.angle_gamma   90.00
#
_symmetry.space_group_name_H-M   'P 1'
#
loop_
_entity.id
_entity.type
_entity.pdbx_description
1 polymer ?
#
loop_
_entity_poly.entity_id
_entity_poly.type
_entity_poly.pdbx_seq_one_letter_code
_entity_poly.pdbx_strand_id
1 'polypeptide(L)'
;LKSEFPIESLNLKIDYIGAFREVPKVNYLYESKDYDNIGLKGENAYPILIQDKEDKRELLNNISNWYKENFEDWILDVKDFVTPSGTQYQVVLSNEKIKDINIVYTGQGINQVLPRIVRSYMQDDEPVLITIEEPETHLHPAAHGSLAQRFVDSYIDNNNKNYFIETHSENFILRIQRLIADPEVKFTNEDVKIYYVNYEEHKFYSSIKEIEISENGEIEDWPDNIFNESYDELVKLKQAQKKRIEDVS
;
A
#
# COMPACT_ATOMS: atom_id res chain seq x y z
N LEU A 1 6.15 36.56 -6.85
CA LEU A 1 7.36 35.91 -6.36
C LEU A 1 7.57 34.64 -7.19
N LYS A 2 8.38 34.71 -8.24
CA LYS A 2 8.88 33.51 -8.93
C LYS A 2 10.00 32.96 -8.05
N SER A 3 9.73 31.87 -7.33
CA SER A 3 10.80 31.05 -6.78
C SER A 3 11.38 30.22 -7.92
N GLU A 4 12.47 30.67 -8.47
CA GLU A 4 13.33 29.86 -9.34
C GLU A 4 14.05 28.86 -8.46
N PHE A 5 13.40 27.74 -8.14
CA PHE A 5 14.14 26.54 -7.75
C PHE A 5 14.55 25.86 -9.06
N PRO A 6 15.86 25.70 -9.30
CA PRO A 6 16.30 24.96 -10.47
C PRO A 6 15.91 23.49 -10.27
N ILE A 7 14.86 23.08 -10.95
CA ILE A 7 14.38 21.67 -10.99
C ILE A 7 15.49 20.74 -11.54
N GLU A 8 16.45 21.28 -12.30
CA GLU A 8 17.58 20.56 -12.90
C GLU A 8 18.61 19.99 -11.89
N SER A 9 18.50 20.31 -10.60
CA SER A 9 19.45 19.84 -9.58
C SER A 9 18.89 18.76 -8.62
N LEU A 10 17.62 18.41 -8.71
CA LEU A 10 17.05 17.31 -7.95
C LEU A 10 17.23 16.02 -8.77
N ASN A 11 18.30 15.28 -8.48
CA ASN A 11 18.50 13.91 -8.97
C ASN A 11 17.56 12.96 -8.20
N LEU A 12 16.25 13.28 -8.18
CA LEU A 12 15.26 12.53 -7.46
C LEU A 12 14.63 11.50 -8.40
N LYS A 13 14.89 10.23 -8.14
CA LYS A 13 14.18 9.13 -8.78
C LYS A 13 12.72 9.12 -8.30
N ILE A 14 11.79 9.00 -9.22
CA ILE A 14 10.36 8.86 -8.89
C ILE A 14 9.90 7.48 -9.35
N ASP A 15 9.31 6.72 -8.43
CA ASP A 15 8.72 5.41 -8.71
C ASP A 15 7.22 5.50 -8.39
N TYR A 16 6.38 5.43 -9.41
CA TYR A 16 4.94 5.68 -9.30
C TYR A 16 4.14 4.40 -9.51
N ILE A 17 3.19 4.15 -8.61
CA ILE A 17 2.23 3.05 -8.68
C ILE A 17 0.81 3.62 -8.67
N GLY A 18 0.15 3.58 -9.81
CA GLY A 18 -1.22 4.07 -9.97
C GLY A 18 -2.27 3.20 -9.26
N ALA A 19 -3.51 3.71 -9.17
CA ALA A 19 -4.65 3.01 -8.56
C ALA A 19 -5.01 1.72 -9.30
N PHE A 20 -4.86 1.70 -10.62
CA PHE A 20 -5.13 0.52 -11.45
C PHE A 20 -3.85 -0.31 -11.66
N ARG A 21 -3.79 -1.49 -11.05
CA ARG A 21 -2.64 -2.40 -11.15
C ARG A 21 -2.86 -3.43 -12.25
N GLU A 22 -1.77 -3.92 -12.80
CA GLU A 22 -1.82 -4.99 -13.80
C GLU A 22 -2.34 -6.29 -13.16
N VAL A 23 -3.21 -6.97 -13.90
CA VAL A 23 -3.65 -8.32 -13.52
C VAL A 23 -2.48 -9.28 -13.75
N PRO A 24 -2.12 -10.13 -12.76
CA PRO A 24 -1.02 -11.07 -12.93
C PRO A 24 -1.26 -12.03 -14.10
N LYS A 25 -0.16 -12.46 -14.75
CA LYS A 25 -0.20 -13.49 -15.78
C LYS A 25 -0.14 -14.89 -15.16
N VAL A 26 -0.72 -15.86 -15.83
CA VAL A 26 -0.63 -17.27 -15.39
C VAL A 26 0.82 -17.77 -15.40
N ASN A 27 1.57 -17.39 -16.43
CA ASN A 27 2.97 -17.78 -16.61
C ASN A 27 3.81 -16.57 -17.00
N TYR A 28 5.06 -16.62 -16.59
CA TYR A 28 6.11 -15.66 -16.94
C TYR A 28 7.30 -16.39 -17.52
N LEU A 29 8.04 -15.70 -18.37
CA LEU A 29 9.37 -16.13 -18.82
C LEU A 29 10.42 -15.39 -18.01
N TYR A 30 11.57 -16.01 -17.78
CA TYR A 30 12.71 -15.31 -17.21
C TYR A 30 13.24 -14.27 -18.21
N GLU A 31 13.39 -13.05 -17.75
CA GLU A 31 13.99 -11.96 -18.51
C GLU A 31 15.27 -11.52 -17.78
N SER A 32 16.40 -11.59 -18.47
CA SER A 32 17.67 -11.05 -18.00
C SER A 32 17.72 -9.54 -18.25
N LYS A 33 16.89 -8.81 -17.50
CA LYS A 33 16.77 -7.36 -17.55
C LYS A 33 16.77 -6.83 -16.13
N ASP A 34 17.57 -5.81 -15.87
CA ASP A 34 17.52 -5.12 -14.59
C ASP A 34 16.25 -4.28 -14.49
N TYR A 35 15.54 -4.44 -13.38
CA TYR A 35 14.35 -3.67 -13.04
C TYR A 35 14.65 -2.76 -11.87
N ASP A 36 14.83 -1.47 -12.14
CA ASP A 36 15.11 -0.41 -11.17
C ASP A 36 13.85 0.31 -10.67
N ASN A 37 12.68 -0.08 -11.15
CA ASN A 37 11.37 0.39 -10.70
C ASN A 37 10.31 -0.70 -10.82
N ILE A 38 9.19 -0.49 -10.12
CA ILE A 38 8.10 -1.47 -10.08
C ILE A 38 7.18 -1.41 -11.31
N GLY A 39 7.26 -0.34 -12.12
CA GLY A 39 6.34 -0.06 -13.23
C GLY A 39 5.05 0.65 -12.79
N LEU A 40 4.46 1.42 -13.70
CA LEU A 40 3.29 2.28 -13.43
C LEU A 40 2.05 1.53 -12.90
N LYS A 41 1.93 0.26 -13.28
CA LYS A 41 0.86 -0.65 -12.83
C LYS A 41 1.38 -1.77 -11.95
N GLY A 42 2.65 -1.69 -11.52
CA GLY A 42 3.28 -2.74 -10.75
C GLY A 42 3.67 -3.98 -11.58
N GLU A 43 3.70 -3.86 -12.89
CA GLU A 43 3.95 -4.97 -13.84
C GLU A 43 5.31 -5.63 -13.66
N ASN A 44 6.31 -4.90 -13.15
CA ASN A 44 7.66 -5.42 -12.92
C ASN A 44 7.77 -6.25 -11.63
N ALA A 45 6.76 -6.27 -10.76
CA ALA A 45 6.80 -7.01 -9.50
C ALA A 45 7.07 -8.50 -9.70
N TYR A 46 6.43 -9.10 -10.69
CA TYR A 46 6.52 -10.53 -10.96
C TYR A 46 7.88 -10.92 -11.54
N PRO A 47 8.41 -10.24 -12.59
CA PRO A 47 9.78 -10.46 -13.06
C PRO A 47 10.84 -10.26 -11.96
N ILE A 48 10.71 -9.25 -11.12
CA ILE A 48 11.61 -9.00 -9.98
C ILE A 48 11.63 -10.19 -9.02
N LEU A 49 10.46 -10.74 -8.65
CA LEU A 49 10.37 -11.93 -7.80
C LEU A 49 10.99 -13.17 -8.44
N ILE A 50 10.84 -13.33 -9.76
CA ILE A 50 11.43 -14.44 -10.49
C ILE A 50 12.97 -14.31 -10.49
N GLN A 51 13.49 -13.12 -10.69
CA GLN A 51 14.93 -12.86 -10.63
C GLN A 51 15.48 -13.13 -9.22
N ASP A 52 14.82 -12.62 -8.18
CA ASP A 52 15.23 -12.87 -6.80
C ASP A 52 15.18 -14.36 -6.44
N LYS A 53 14.21 -15.12 -6.97
CA LYS A 53 14.16 -16.60 -6.80
C LYS A 53 15.40 -17.28 -7.37
N GLU A 54 15.86 -16.85 -8.55
CA GLU A 54 17.05 -17.43 -9.21
C GLU A 54 18.37 -16.96 -8.56
N ASP A 55 18.36 -15.86 -7.81
CA ASP A 55 19.54 -15.34 -7.10
C ASP A 55 19.52 -15.77 -5.61
N LYS A 56 19.05 -14.91 -4.71
CA LYS A 56 19.19 -15.07 -3.26
C LYS A 56 17.91 -15.48 -2.57
N ARG A 57 16.76 -15.30 -3.17
CA ARG A 57 15.42 -15.48 -2.60
C ARG A 57 15.13 -14.63 -1.35
N GLU A 58 15.90 -13.57 -1.11
CA GLU A 58 15.76 -12.76 0.09
C GLU A 58 14.47 -11.93 0.03
N LEU A 59 14.24 -11.26 -1.10
CA LEU A 59 13.02 -10.48 -1.33
C LEU A 59 11.77 -11.39 -1.28
N LEU A 60 11.81 -12.52 -1.97
CA LEU A 60 10.72 -13.49 -2.01
C LEU A 60 10.38 -14.03 -0.60
N ASN A 61 11.40 -14.34 0.21
CA ASN A 61 11.18 -14.82 1.56
C ASN A 61 10.54 -13.75 2.47
N ASN A 62 11.00 -12.51 2.38
CA ASN A 62 10.44 -11.39 3.15
C ASN A 62 8.97 -11.16 2.79
N ILE A 63 8.65 -11.15 1.50
CA ILE A 63 7.28 -10.99 1.02
C ILE A 63 6.41 -12.17 1.42
N SER A 64 6.93 -13.40 1.32
CA SER A 64 6.22 -14.60 1.74
C SER A 64 5.87 -14.57 3.23
N ASN A 65 6.79 -14.12 4.09
CA ASN A 65 6.54 -13.94 5.52
C ASN A 65 5.44 -12.88 5.76
N TRP A 66 5.51 -11.75 5.06
CA TRP A 66 4.48 -10.72 5.16
C TRP A 66 3.10 -11.26 4.76
N TYR A 67 3.01 -12.04 3.69
CA TYR A 67 1.76 -12.70 3.27
C TYR A 67 1.24 -13.64 4.33
N LYS A 68 2.10 -14.46 4.90
CA LYS A 68 1.75 -15.40 5.96
C LYS A 68 1.16 -14.71 7.18
N GLU A 69 1.72 -13.59 7.58
CA GLU A 69 1.28 -12.83 8.75
C GLU A 69 -0.02 -12.05 8.54
N ASN A 70 -0.31 -11.65 7.29
CA ASN A 70 -1.40 -10.72 7.00
C ASN A 70 -2.57 -11.33 6.20
N PHE A 71 -2.42 -12.54 5.67
CA PHE A 71 -3.43 -13.23 4.85
C PHE A 71 -3.55 -14.72 5.22
N GLU A 72 -4.24 -15.06 6.29
CA GLU A 72 -4.67 -16.43 6.63
C GLU A 72 -3.59 -17.51 6.39
N ASP A 73 -2.35 -17.25 6.81
CA ASP A 73 -1.18 -18.14 6.64
C ASP A 73 -0.82 -18.47 5.18
N TRP A 74 -1.19 -17.63 4.23
CA TRP A 74 -0.77 -17.79 2.85
C TRP A 74 0.74 -17.59 2.69
N ILE A 75 1.41 -18.56 2.11
CA ILE A 75 2.84 -18.57 1.77
C ILE A 75 2.95 -18.31 0.28
N LEU A 76 3.63 -17.23 -0.09
CA LEU A 76 3.90 -16.88 -1.48
C LEU A 76 5.20 -17.56 -1.93
N ASP A 77 5.19 -18.14 -3.12
CA ASP A 77 6.38 -18.76 -3.73
C ASP A 77 6.37 -18.56 -5.25
N VAL A 78 7.51 -18.78 -5.88
CA VAL A 78 7.67 -18.82 -7.33
C VAL A 78 8.08 -20.23 -7.72
N LYS A 79 7.26 -20.88 -8.56
CA LYS A 79 7.53 -22.22 -9.11
C LYS A 79 7.98 -22.12 -10.57
N ASP A 80 8.92 -22.94 -10.95
CA ASP A 80 9.38 -23.06 -12.31
C ASP A 80 9.06 -24.46 -12.88
N PHE A 81 8.88 -24.51 -14.17
CA PHE A 81 8.67 -25.75 -14.89
C PHE A 81 9.19 -25.63 -16.33
N VAL A 82 9.83 -26.71 -16.79
CA VAL A 82 10.42 -26.75 -18.12
C VAL A 82 9.37 -27.12 -19.15
N THR A 83 9.28 -26.32 -20.21
CA THR A 83 8.43 -26.56 -21.36
C THR A 83 9.29 -26.67 -22.63
N PRO A 84 8.75 -27.17 -23.76
CA PRO A 84 9.48 -27.16 -25.04
C PRO A 84 9.90 -25.74 -25.48
N SER A 85 9.21 -24.70 -24.99
CA SER A 85 9.48 -23.30 -25.31
C SER A 85 10.41 -22.60 -24.30
N GLY A 86 10.94 -23.34 -23.32
CA GLY A 86 11.81 -22.83 -22.26
C GLY A 86 11.22 -22.95 -20.86
N THR A 87 11.97 -22.49 -19.87
CA THR A 87 11.51 -22.47 -18.48
C THR A 87 10.47 -21.37 -18.28
N GLN A 88 9.33 -21.78 -17.72
CA GLN A 88 8.26 -20.86 -17.33
C GLN A 88 8.15 -20.79 -15.82
N TYR A 89 7.65 -19.68 -15.32
CA TYR A 89 7.50 -19.38 -13.90
C TYR A 89 6.06 -19.04 -13.57
N GLN A 90 5.61 -19.47 -12.40
CA GLN A 90 4.32 -19.12 -11.82
C GLN A 90 4.52 -18.56 -10.43
N VAL A 91 3.84 -17.46 -10.12
CA VAL A 91 3.70 -17.00 -8.73
C VAL A 91 2.51 -17.72 -8.12
N VAL A 92 2.77 -18.43 -7.04
CA VAL A 92 1.79 -19.30 -6.41
C VAL A 92 1.64 -19.00 -4.92
N LEU A 93 0.50 -19.37 -4.38
CA LEU A 93 0.18 -19.28 -2.96
C LEU A 93 -0.17 -20.67 -2.42
N SER A 94 0.29 -20.96 -1.20
CA SER A 94 -0.01 -22.18 -0.48
C SER A 94 -0.35 -21.89 0.97
N ASN A 95 -1.25 -22.70 1.55
CA ASN A 95 -1.48 -22.75 2.99
C ASN A 95 -1.64 -24.23 3.41
N GLU A 96 -2.10 -24.49 4.63
CA GLU A 96 -2.30 -25.88 5.11
C GLU A 96 -3.25 -26.70 4.24
N LYS A 97 -4.26 -26.06 3.64
CA LYS A 97 -5.35 -26.73 2.89
C LYS A 97 -5.13 -26.72 1.38
N ILE A 98 -4.50 -25.70 0.85
CA ILE A 98 -4.36 -25.47 -0.60
C ILE A 98 -2.88 -25.41 -0.95
N LYS A 99 -2.49 -26.11 -1.99
CA LYS A 99 -1.11 -26.15 -2.49
C LYS A 99 -1.00 -25.52 -3.87
N ASP A 100 -0.02 -24.66 -4.03
CA ASP A 100 0.44 -24.09 -5.30
C ASP A 100 -0.69 -23.52 -6.19
N ILE A 101 -1.66 -22.81 -5.57
CA ILE A 101 -2.65 -22.08 -6.36
C ILE A 101 -1.97 -20.88 -7.05
N ASN A 102 -2.14 -20.77 -8.35
CA ASN A 102 -1.61 -19.62 -9.09
C ASN A 102 -2.29 -18.34 -8.60
N ILE A 103 -1.50 -17.28 -8.37
CA ILE A 103 -1.98 -16.01 -7.80
C ILE A 103 -3.12 -15.37 -8.61
N VAL A 104 -3.17 -15.63 -9.92
CA VAL A 104 -4.25 -15.17 -10.81
C VAL A 104 -5.62 -15.67 -10.36
N TYR A 105 -5.68 -16.85 -9.74
CA TYR A 105 -6.93 -17.48 -9.30
C TYR A 105 -7.29 -17.17 -7.84
N THR A 106 -6.57 -16.25 -7.23
CA THR A 106 -6.86 -15.78 -5.86
C THR A 106 -7.72 -14.51 -5.87
N GLY A 107 -8.18 -14.08 -4.69
CA GLY A 107 -8.94 -12.84 -4.54
C GLY A 107 -8.12 -11.59 -4.96
N GLN A 108 -8.79 -10.60 -5.51
CA GLN A 108 -8.14 -9.36 -5.99
C GLN A 108 -7.28 -8.69 -4.91
N GLY A 109 -7.72 -8.66 -3.65
CA GLY A 109 -6.93 -8.09 -2.57
C GLY A 109 -5.57 -8.75 -2.40
N ILE A 110 -5.50 -10.08 -2.55
CA ILE A 110 -4.27 -10.84 -2.42
C ILE A 110 -3.31 -10.58 -3.58
N ASN A 111 -3.80 -10.56 -4.82
CA ASN A 111 -2.92 -10.38 -5.98
C ASN A 111 -2.58 -8.91 -6.26
N GLN A 112 -3.50 -8.00 -6.00
CA GLN A 112 -3.31 -6.57 -6.27
C GLN A 112 -2.38 -5.87 -5.26
N VAL A 113 -2.22 -6.40 -4.04
CA VAL A 113 -1.29 -5.84 -3.05
C VAL A 113 0.17 -6.16 -3.37
N LEU A 114 0.43 -7.24 -4.10
CA LEU A 114 1.79 -7.77 -4.33
C LEU A 114 2.77 -6.72 -4.86
N PRO A 115 2.47 -5.92 -5.91
CA PRO A 115 3.42 -4.92 -6.39
C PRO A 115 3.87 -3.91 -5.33
N ARG A 116 2.95 -3.48 -4.45
CA ARG A 116 3.25 -2.53 -3.38
C ARG A 116 4.17 -3.14 -2.32
N ILE A 117 3.92 -4.40 -1.98
CA ILE A 117 4.76 -5.13 -1.02
C ILE A 117 6.12 -5.40 -1.63
N VAL A 118 6.20 -5.83 -2.90
CA VAL A 118 7.50 -5.97 -3.61
C VAL A 118 8.27 -4.65 -3.53
N ARG A 119 7.64 -3.53 -3.94
CA ARG A 119 8.30 -2.22 -3.91
C ARG A 119 8.80 -1.83 -2.52
N SER A 120 8.01 -2.11 -1.49
CA SER A 120 8.38 -1.74 -0.12
C SER A 120 9.64 -2.49 0.39
N TYR A 121 9.88 -3.71 -0.11
CA TYR A 121 11.05 -4.51 0.27
C TYR A 121 12.26 -4.34 -0.66
N MET A 122 12.09 -3.77 -1.88
CA MET A 122 13.24 -3.45 -2.75
C MET A 122 14.18 -2.50 -2.03
N GLN A 123 15.49 -2.63 -2.25
CA GLN A 123 16.49 -1.71 -1.72
C GLN A 123 16.75 -0.58 -2.73
N ASP A 124 17.02 0.60 -2.22
CA ASP A 124 17.35 1.78 -3.01
C ASP A 124 18.67 2.37 -2.50
N ASP A 125 19.67 2.47 -3.38
CA ASP A 125 20.98 3.03 -3.07
C ASP A 125 21.02 4.56 -3.24
N GLU A 126 20.02 5.12 -3.92
CA GLU A 126 19.87 6.55 -4.17
C GLU A 126 18.49 7.05 -3.70
N PRO A 127 18.34 8.34 -3.40
CA PRO A 127 17.06 8.91 -2.98
C PRO A 127 15.95 8.67 -4.01
N VAL A 128 14.83 8.14 -3.53
CA VAL A 128 13.65 7.84 -4.35
C VAL A 128 12.38 8.35 -3.68
N LEU A 129 11.49 8.93 -4.48
CA LEU A 129 10.11 9.22 -4.10
C LEU A 129 9.20 8.14 -4.65
N ILE A 130 8.63 7.35 -3.77
CA ILE A 130 7.67 6.31 -4.09
C ILE A 130 6.27 6.90 -3.97
N THR A 131 5.60 7.07 -5.10
CA THR A 131 4.24 7.61 -5.15
C THR A 131 3.25 6.48 -5.36
N ILE A 132 2.25 6.36 -4.48
CA ILE A 132 1.26 5.28 -4.53
C ILE A 132 -0.14 5.86 -4.39
N GLU A 133 -1.00 5.56 -5.37
CA GLU A 133 -2.41 5.87 -5.31
C GLU A 133 -3.19 4.71 -4.69
N GLU A 134 -4.07 5.02 -3.75
CA GLU A 134 -5.00 4.08 -3.11
C GLU A 134 -4.37 2.70 -2.80
N PRO A 135 -3.33 2.64 -1.95
CA PRO A 135 -2.65 1.38 -1.66
C PRO A 135 -3.57 0.32 -1.02
N GLU A 136 -4.67 0.73 -0.43
CA GLU A 136 -5.65 -0.14 0.22
C GLU A 136 -6.70 -0.73 -0.72
N THR A 137 -6.83 -0.25 -1.95
CA THR A 137 -7.86 -0.70 -2.90
C THR A 137 -7.87 -2.22 -3.06
N HIS A 138 -9.06 -2.82 -2.98
CA HIS A 138 -9.36 -4.26 -2.98
C HIS A 138 -8.93 -5.03 -1.72
N LEU A 139 -8.26 -4.41 -0.76
CA LEU A 139 -7.94 -5.06 0.51
C LEU A 139 -9.13 -5.05 1.47
N HIS A 140 -9.18 -6.08 2.33
CA HIS A 140 -10.07 -6.04 3.47
C HIS A 140 -9.62 -4.93 4.45
N PRO A 141 -10.53 -4.14 5.04
CA PRO A 141 -10.16 -3.04 5.94
C PRO A 141 -9.16 -3.41 7.06
N ALA A 142 -9.22 -4.65 7.54
CA ALA A 142 -8.28 -5.15 8.54
C ALA A 142 -6.80 -5.17 8.07
N ALA A 143 -6.56 -5.27 6.77
CA ALA A 143 -5.21 -5.28 6.20
C ALA A 143 -4.64 -3.89 5.90
N HIS A 144 -5.48 -2.83 5.92
CA HIS A 144 -5.03 -1.46 5.62
C HIS A 144 -3.97 -0.99 6.62
N GLY A 145 -4.17 -1.28 7.91
CA GLY A 145 -3.18 -0.95 8.94
C GLY A 145 -1.86 -1.70 8.75
N SER A 146 -1.88 -2.97 8.37
CA SER A 146 -0.67 -3.75 8.11
C SER A 146 0.11 -3.23 6.91
N LEU A 147 -0.60 -2.71 5.90
CA LEU A 147 0.02 -2.07 4.75
C LEU A 147 0.70 -0.75 5.14
N ALA A 148 0.03 0.09 5.94
CA ALA A 148 0.61 1.32 6.48
C ALA A 148 1.86 1.02 7.31
N GLN A 149 1.81 0.00 8.18
CA GLN A 149 2.97 -0.48 8.94
C GLN A 149 4.13 -0.82 8.02
N ARG A 150 3.89 -1.61 6.94
CA ARG A 150 4.96 -2.01 6.01
C ARG A 150 5.63 -0.82 5.33
N PHE A 151 4.88 0.23 5.00
CA PHE A 151 5.47 1.42 4.40
C PHE A 151 6.30 2.22 5.39
N VAL A 152 5.85 2.35 6.65
CA VAL A 152 6.64 2.98 7.72
C VAL A 152 7.91 2.17 7.99
N ASP A 153 7.81 0.84 8.12
CA ASP A 153 8.99 -0.01 8.29
C ASP A 153 9.98 0.15 7.13
N SER A 154 9.47 0.20 5.89
CA SER A 154 10.28 0.42 4.70
C SER A 154 10.99 1.78 4.67
N TYR A 155 10.35 2.82 5.19
CA TYR A 155 10.92 4.15 5.36
C TYR A 155 12.03 4.15 6.43
N ILE A 156 11.78 3.49 7.56
CA ILE A 156 12.76 3.39 8.66
C ILE A 156 13.98 2.53 8.24
N ASP A 157 13.74 1.45 7.50
CA ASP A 157 14.77 0.50 7.08
C ASP A 157 15.72 1.07 6.02
N ASN A 158 15.28 2.06 5.23
CA ASN A 158 16.06 2.64 4.15
C ASN A 158 15.82 4.15 4.01
N ASN A 159 16.77 4.95 4.49
CA ASN A 159 16.71 6.41 4.51
C ASN A 159 16.64 7.06 3.11
N ASN A 160 16.87 6.32 2.04
CA ASN A 160 16.72 6.81 0.67
C ASN A 160 15.24 6.84 0.22
N LYS A 161 14.34 6.15 0.93
CA LYS A 161 12.94 6.05 0.54
C LYS A 161 12.11 7.17 1.15
N ASN A 162 11.37 7.85 0.30
CA ASN A 162 10.30 8.75 0.70
C ASN A 162 9.00 8.29 0.04
N TYR A 163 7.89 8.42 0.76
CA TYR A 163 6.59 8.00 0.27
C TYR A 163 5.67 9.21 0.07
N PHE A 164 4.96 9.22 -1.06
CA PHE A 164 3.81 10.10 -1.29
C PHE A 164 2.61 9.20 -1.55
N ILE A 165 1.65 9.19 -0.62
CA ILE A 165 0.55 8.21 -0.62
C ILE A 165 -0.77 8.96 -0.66
N GLU A 166 -1.59 8.66 -1.65
CA GLU A 166 -3.01 9.01 -1.67
C GLU A 166 -3.81 7.86 -1.08
N THR A 167 -4.62 8.14 -0.06
CA THR A 167 -5.43 7.11 0.61
C THR A 167 -6.79 7.64 1.04
N HIS A 168 -7.79 6.75 0.98
CA HIS A 168 -9.14 6.95 1.52
C HIS A 168 -9.40 6.07 2.75
N SER A 169 -8.36 5.53 3.38
CA SER A 169 -8.49 4.58 4.47
C SER A 169 -8.28 5.21 5.85
N GLU A 170 -9.34 5.27 6.64
CA GLU A 170 -9.26 5.61 8.07
C GLU A 170 -8.29 4.67 8.81
N ASN A 171 -8.37 3.35 8.56
CA ASN A 171 -7.49 2.37 9.21
C ASN A 171 -6.01 2.55 8.86
N PHE A 172 -5.72 3.08 7.68
CA PHE A 172 -4.36 3.43 7.27
C PHE A 172 -3.85 4.60 8.13
N ILE A 173 -4.63 5.67 8.24
CA ILE A 173 -4.28 6.86 9.05
C ILE A 173 -4.19 6.51 10.54
N LEU A 174 -5.15 5.76 11.08
CA LEU A 174 -5.13 5.30 12.47
C LEU A 174 -3.86 4.49 12.80
N ARG A 175 -3.34 3.69 11.85
CA ARG A 175 -2.07 2.99 12.04
C ARG A 175 -0.90 3.97 12.08
N ILE A 176 -0.86 4.99 11.23
CA ILE A 176 0.17 6.03 11.26
C ILE A 176 0.16 6.74 12.63
N GLN A 177 -1.01 7.17 13.10
CA GLN A 177 -1.17 7.79 14.42
C GLN A 177 -0.65 6.89 15.56
N ARG A 178 -0.99 5.60 15.51
CA ARG A 178 -0.52 4.62 16.50
C ARG A 178 0.99 4.46 16.48
N LEU A 179 1.63 4.45 15.31
CA LEU A 179 3.07 4.29 15.17
C LEU A 179 3.83 5.52 15.68
N ILE A 180 3.28 6.72 15.51
CA ILE A 180 3.83 7.95 16.10
C ILE A 180 3.71 7.91 17.62
N ALA A 181 2.59 7.46 18.16
CA ALA A 181 2.35 7.37 19.60
C ALA A 181 3.16 6.28 20.31
N ASP A 182 3.73 5.33 19.55
CA ASP A 182 4.47 4.19 20.11
C ASP A 182 5.96 4.55 20.30
N PRO A 183 6.45 4.70 21.55
CA PRO A 183 7.82 5.11 21.82
C PRO A 183 8.88 4.05 21.42
N GLU A 184 8.46 2.81 21.12
CA GLU A 184 9.38 1.76 20.65
C GLU A 184 9.63 1.85 19.14
N VAL A 185 8.82 2.61 18.39
CA VAL A 185 8.94 2.80 16.96
C VAL A 185 9.73 4.07 16.66
N LYS A 186 10.73 3.98 15.80
CA LYS A 186 11.53 5.14 15.35
C LYS A 186 10.80 5.90 14.24
N PHE A 187 9.61 6.39 14.55
CA PHE A 187 8.77 7.16 13.63
C PHE A 187 8.01 8.21 14.42
N THR A 188 8.12 9.45 14.03
CA THR A 188 7.59 10.60 14.75
C THR A 188 6.66 11.45 13.88
N ASN A 189 6.01 12.41 14.46
CA ASN A 189 5.19 13.38 13.72
C ASN A 189 6.03 14.29 12.79
N GLU A 190 7.35 14.35 12.96
CA GLU A 190 8.25 15.08 12.04
C GLU A 190 8.51 14.30 10.75
N ASP A 191 8.34 12.97 10.77
CA ASP A 191 8.55 12.08 9.63
C ASP A 191 7.36 12.00 8.66
N VAL A 192 6.20 12.60 9.02
CA VAL A 192 4.98 12.51 8.23
C VAL A 192 4.29 13.86 8.09
N LYS A 193 3.70 14.09 6.92
CA LYS A 193 2.80 15.21 6.64
C LYS A 193 1.51 14.68 6.07
N ILE A 194 0.39 15.17 6.58
CA ILE A 194 -0.94 14.80 6.09
C ILE A 194 -1.55 16.03 5.42
N TYR A 195 -2.03 15.83 4.19
CA TYR A 195 -2.70 16.88 3.42
C TYR A 195 -4.10 16.43 3.06
N TYR A 196 -5.08 17.25 3.37
CA TYR A 196 -6.44 17.09 2.90
C TYR A 196 -6.69 17.95 1.67
N VAL A 197 -7.16 17.32 0.61
CA VAL A 197 -7.52 17.99 -0.64
C VAL A 197 -9.04 18.10 -0.70
N ASN A 198 -9.55 19.33 -0.64
CA ASN A 198 -10.98 19.62 -0.71
C ASN A 198 -11.33 20.30 -2.03
N TYR A 199 -12.38 19.82 -2.71
CA TYR A 199 -12.90 20.46 -3.91
C TYR A 199 -13.95 21.51 -3.54
N GLU A 200 -13.66 22.77 -3.86
CA GLU A 200 -14.53 23.90 -3.65
C GLU A 200 -15.48 24.07 -4.86
N GLU A 201 -16.59 23.34 -4.87
CA GLU A 201 -17.51 23.24 -6.01
C GLU A 201 -17.95 24.60 -6.56
N HIS A 202 -18.23 25.57 -5.67
CA HIS A 202 -18.65 26.92 -6.07
C HIS A 202 -17.53 27.80 -6.62
N LYS A 203 -16.27 27.40 -6.43
CA LYS A 203 -15.09 28.17 -6.85
C LYS A 203 -14.31 27.50 -7.98
N PHE A 204 -14.67 26.27 -8.35
CA PHE A 204 -14.03 25.46 -9.40
C PHE A 204 -12.51 25.27 -9.21
N TYR A 205 -12.06 25.18 -7.96
CA TYR A 205 -10.69 24.81 -7.63
C TYR A 205 -10.63 23.89 -6.40
N SER A 206 -9.52 23.19 -6.25
CA SER A 206 -9.22 22.43 -5.04
C SER A 206 -8.39 23.27 -4.08
N SER A 207 -8.68 23.19 -2.79
CA SER A 207 -7.86 23.72 -1.71
C SER A 207 -7.12 22.59 -1.01
N ILE A 208 -5.94 22.86 -0.49
CA ILE A 208 -5.13 21.91 0.27
C ILE A 208 -5.01 22.45 1.68
N LYS A 209 -5.38 21.62 2.66
CA LYS A 209 -5.21 21.88 4.09
C LYS A 209 -4.18 20.90 4.65
N GLU A 210 -3.13 21.40 5.29
CA GLU A 210 -2.24 20.56 6.10
C GLU A 210 -2.97 20.19 7.39
N ILE A 211 -2.94 18.91 7.73
CA ILE A 211 -3.50 18.34 8.97
C ILE A 211 -2.33 18.09 9.91
N GLU A 212 -2.33 18.80 11.05
CA GLU A 212 -1.30 18.64 12.07
C GLU A 212 -1.53 17.37 12.88
N ILE A 213 -0.46 16.64 13.14
CA ILE A 213 -0.44 15.48 14.01
C ILE A 213 0.53 15.74 15.17
N SER A 214 0.08 15.52 16.39
CA SER A 214 0.89 15.75 17.60
C SER A 214 1.95 14.65 17.80
N GLU A 215 2.89 14.88 18.71
CA GLU A 215 3.87 13.86 19.14
C GLU A 215 3.21 12.60 19.73
N ASN A 216 1.98 12.70 20.22
CA ASN A 216 1.18 11.59 20.73
C ASN A 216 0.32 10.92 19.65
N GLY A 217 0.47 11.31 18.37
CA GLY A 217 -0.31 10.77 17.27
C GLY A 217 -1.75 11.30 17.19
N GLU A 218 -2.11 12.33 17.94
CA GLU A 218 -3.44 12.93 17.93
C GLU A 218 -3.59 13.93 16.78
N ILE A 219 -4.76 13.94 16.16
CA ILE A 219 -5.17 14.91 15.13
C ILE A 219 -6.31 15.74 15.76
N GLU A 220 -6.04 17.02 16.06
CA GLU A 220 -6.99 17.88 16.77
C GLU A 220 -8.04 18.53 15.82
N ASP A 221 -7.64 18.87 14.61
CA ASP A 221 -8.46 19.59 13.63
C ASP A 221 -8.75 18.75 12.39
N TRP A 222 -9.47 17.65 12.61
CA TRP A 222 -9.90 16.77 11.53
C TRP A 222 -11.00 17.46 10.71
N PRO A 223 -10.91 17.48 9.38
CA PRO A 223 -11.95 18.09 8.55
C PRO A 223 -13.31 17.41 8.75
N ASP A 224 -14.38 18.20 8.80
CA ASP A 224 -15.74 17.69 8.89
C ASP A 224 -16.06 16.70 7.74
N ASN A 225 -16.85 15.68 8.06
CA ASN A 225 -17.31 14.65 7.11
C ASN A 225 -16.23 13.75 6.50
N ILE A 226 -15.06 13.64 7.12
CA ILE A 226 -14.08 12.63 6.75
C ILE A 226 -14.12 11.50 7.78
N PHE A 227 -14.29 10.25 7.31
CA PHE A 227 -14.34 9.04 8.11
C PHE A 227 -15.47 9.00 9.17
N ASN A 228 -16.47 9.89 9.05
CA ASN A 228 -17.64 9.91 9.94
C ASN A 228 -18.81 9.11 9.39
N GLU A 229 -18.75 8.59 8.17
CA GLU A 229 -19.86 7.97 7.46
C GLU A 229 -20.46 6.81 8.25
N SER A 230 -19.63 5.95 8.83
CA SER A 230 -20.07 4.81 9.64
C SER A 230 -20.77 5.25 10.93
N TYR A 231 -20.28 6.31 11.56
CA TYR A 231 -20.88 6.88 12.76
C TYR A 231 -22.23 7.53 12.43
N ASP A 232 -22.30 8.31 11.38
CA ASP A 232 -23.53 8.97 10.93
C ASP A 232 -24.61 7.95 10.57
N GLU A 233 -24.27 6.87 9.89
CA GLU A 233 -25.21 5.78 9.59
C GLU A 233 -25.68 5.07 10.87
N LEU A 234 -24.83 4.87 11.87
CA LEU A 234 -25.23 4.34 13.17
C LEU A 234 -26.21 5.26 13.91
N VAL A 235 -25.99 6.57 13.88
CA VAL A 235 -26.89 7.58 14.45
C VAL A 235 -28.26 7.53 13.76
N LYS A 236 -28.28 7.54 12.42
CA LYS A 236 -29.51 7.43 11.62
C LYS A 236 -30.24 6.13 11.89
N LEU A 237 -29.53 5.01 12.00
CA LEU A 237 -30.11 3.71 12.34
C LEU A 237 -30.82 3.76 13.71
N LYS A 238 -30.16 4.29 14.74
CA LYS A 238 -30.75 4.43 16.07
C LYS A 238 -31.99 5.33 16.08
N GLN A 239 -31.96 6.44 15.32
CA GLN A 239 -33.11 7.31 15.17
C GLN A 239 -34.29 6.58 14.49
N ALA A 240 -34.03 5.79 13.45
CA ALA A 240 -35.04 5.01 12.78
C ALA A 240 -35.66 3.92 13.69
N GLN A 241 -34.82 3.23 14.48
CA GLN A 241 -35.28 2.26 15.47
C GLN A 241 -36.18 2.90 16.54
N LYS A 242 -35.82 4.09 17.03
CA LYS A 242 -36.61 4.82 18.02
C LYS A 242 -38.00 5.19 17.46
N LYS A 243 -38.08 5.75 16.26
CA LYS A 243 -39.35 6.07 15.59
C LYS A 243 -40.25 4.84 15.47
N ARG A 244 -39.69 3.68 15.08
CA ARG A 244 -40.47 2.44 14.94
C ARG A 244 -41.05 1.94 16.25
N ILE A 245 -40.38 2.18 17.38
CA ILE A 245 -40.88 1.81 18.71
C ILE A 245 -42.05 2.75 19.13
N GLU A 246 -41.91 4.05 18.83
CA GLU A 246 -42.90 5.07 19.14
C GLU A 246 -44.18 4.90 18.31
N ASP A 247 -44.09 4.43 17.05
CA ASP A 247 -45.23 4.18 16.16
C ASP A 247 -46.00 2.90 16.52
N VAL A 248 -45.47 2.03 17.38
CA VAL A 248 -46.08 0.75 17.79
C VAL A 248 -46.68 0.82 19.22
N SER A 249 -46.43 1.91 19.93
CA SER A 249 -46.94 2.18 21.29
C SER A 249 -48.11 3.12 21.25
#